data_452afdcb3fd2d1e98a2837692786a0b4
#
_entry.id   452afdcb3fd2d1e98a2837692786a0b4
#
_cell.length_a   1.000
_cell.length_b   1.000
_cell.length_c   1.000
_cell.angle_alpha   90.00
_cell.angle_beta   90.00
_cell.angle_gamma   90.00
#
_symmetry.space_group_name_H-M   'P 1'
#
loop_
_entity.id
_entity.type
_entity.pdbx_description
1 polymer ?
#
loop_
_entity_poly.entity_id
_entity_poly.type
_entity_poly.pdbx_seq_one_letter_code
_entity_poly.pdbx_strand_id
1 'polypeptide(L)'
;FGLWFGAYAESLAADMLFLQAAYKMCNRNPLGSAAGYGSSFPLNRTMTTELLGFDSMNYNVVYAQMGRGKTERIVASALASVAGTISKLAFDSCMFTNQNFGFLKLADEFTTGSSIMPHKKNPDVFELTRAKCNKIQGVPQQITMIINNLPSGYFRDLQIIKEVYLPLFDEMIDILAMTRSMIEKIKI
;
A
#
# COMPACT_ATOMS: atom_id res chain seq x y z
N PHE A 1 27.14 -4.69 -5.48
CA PHE A 1 25.93 -4.53 -4.67
C PHE A 1 25.46 -3.07 -4.55
N GLY A 2 26.38 -2.06 -4.49
CA GLY A 2 25.98 -0.66 -4.39
C GLY A 2 24.99 -0.23 -5.48
N LEU A 3 25.24 -0.56 -6.73
CA LEU A 3 24.28 -0.28 -7.84
C LEU A 3 22.96 -1.04 -7.69
N TRP A 4 23.01 -2.27 -7.19
CA TRP A 4 21.80 -3.06 -6.97
C TRP A 4 20.90 -2.46 -5.88
N PHE A 5 21.44 -2.11 -4.73
CA PHE A 5 20.70 -1.38 -3.70
C PHE A 5 20.23 0.00 -4.18
N GLY A 6 21.09 0.72 -4.93
CA GLY A 6 20.74 2.01 -5.51
C GLY A 6 19.54 1.94 -6.46
N ALA A 7 19.43 0.87 -7.25
CA ALA A 7 18.28 0.65 -8.14
C ALA A 7 16.96 0.50 -7.38
N TYR A 8 16.96 -0.20 -6.24
CA TYR A 8 15.77 -0.29 -5.38
C TYR A 8 15.45 1.03 -4.69
N ALA A 9 16.46 1.79 -4.25
CA ALA A 9 16.25 3.12 -3.69
C ALA A 9 15.63 4.08 -4.72
N GLU A 10 16.11 4.05 -5.96
CA GLU A 10 15.56 4.85 -7.07
C GLU A 10 14.12 4.43 -7.42
N SER A 11 13.85 3.11 -7.45
CA SER A 11 12.49 2.59 -7.67
C SER A 11 11.52 3.04 -6.57
N LEU A 12 11.93 2.98 -5.29
CA LEU A 12 11.11 3.47 -4.18
C LEU A 12 10.91 4.98 -4.24
N ALA A 13 11.91 5.75 -4.68
CA ALA A 13 11.76 7.19 -4.89
C ALA A 13 10.72 7.50 -5.99
N ALA A 14 10.67 6.71 -7.07
CA ALA A 14 9.64 6.80 -8.08
C ALA A 14 8.25 6.44 -7.53
N ASP A 15 8.15 5.39 -6.71
CA ASP A 15 6.91 5.01 -6.03
C ASP A 15 6.39 6.13 -5.11
N MET A 16 7.28 6.90 -4.46
CA MET A 16 6.90 8.05 -3.63
C MET A 16 6.22 9.16 -4.43
N LEU A 17 6.59 9.37 -5.71
CA LEU A 17 5.89 10.33 -6.58
C LEU A 17 4.45 9.89 -6.83
N PHE A 18 4.24 8.59 -7.02
CA PHE A 18 2.89 8.04 -7.18
C PHE A 18 2.06 8.18 -5.88
N LEU A 19 2.65 7.88 -4.72
CA LEU A 19 2.03 8.11 -3.41
C LEU A 19 1.66 9.58 -3.19
N GLN A 20 2.53 10.51 -3.56
CA GLN A 20 2.24 11.95 -3.47
C GLN A 20 1.05 12.35 -4.35
N ALA A 21 0.96 11.80 -5.56
CA ALA A 21 -0.18 12.04 -6.44
C ALA A 21 -1.48 11.48 -5.84
N ALA A 22 -1.42 10.26 -5.29
CA ALA A 22 -2.55 9.64 -4.59
C ALA A 22 -2.99 10.47 -3.37
N TYR A 23 -2.05 10.94 -2.56
CA TYR A 23 -2.32 11.81 -1.42
C TYR A 23 -3.05 13.09 -1.84
N LYS A 24 -2.56 13.80 -2.87
CA LYS A 24 -3.21 15.00 -3.39
C LYS A 24 -4.64 14.77 -3.87
N MET A 25 -4.93 13.59 -4.39
CA MET A 25 -6.28 13.21 -4.80
C MET A 25 -7.19 12.91 -3.62
N CYS A 26 -6.65 12.38 -2.52
CA CYS A 26 -7.40 12.08 -1.30
C CYS A 26 -7.62 13.30 -0.42
N ASN A 27 -6.69 14.25 -0.44
CA ASN A 27 -6.71 15.41 0.46
C ASN A 27 -7.71 16.48 0.00
N ARG A 28 -8.97 16.03 -0.16
CA ARG A 28 -10.12 16.85 -0.56
C ARG A 28 -11.32 16.54 0.32
N ASN A 29 -11.84 17.55 0.99
CA ASN A 29 -12.98 17.42 1.88
C ASN A 29 -14.26 17.00 1.13
N PRO A 30 -14.87 15.84 1.42
CA PRO A 30 -16.16 15.45 0.83
C PRO A 30 -17.37 15.91 1.64
N LEU A 31 -17.16 16.38 2.88
CA LEU A 31 -18.26 16.67 3.81
C LEU A 31 -19.20 17.75 3.30
N GLY A 32 -20.46 17.65 3.72
CA GLY A 32 -21.53 18.53 3.31
C GLY A 32 -22.16 18.19 1.96
N SER A 33 -21.76 17.07 1.34
CA SER A 33 -22.41 16.55 0.12
C SER A 33 -23.75 15.85 0.41
N ALA A 34 -24.12 15.69 1.67
CA ALA A 34 -25.24 14.88 2.13
C ALA A 34 -25.17 13.44 1.57
N ALA A 35 -26.30 12.87 1.14
CA ALA A 35 -26.32 11.55 0.51
C ALA A 35 -25.87 11.57 -0.98
N GLY A 36 -25.05 12.54 -1.37
CA GLY A 36 -24.49 12.66 -2.71
C GLY A 36 -25.21 13.61 -3.66
N TYR A 37 -26.24 14.31 -3.19
CA TYR A 37 -27.01 15.26 -4.01
C TYR A 37 -27.13 16.65 -3.39
N GLY A 38 -26.34 16.92 -2.34
CA GLY A 38 -26.33 18.19 -1.64
C GLY A 38 -27.42 18.30 -0.57
N SER A 39 -27.53 19.50 0.01
CA SER A 39 -28.49 19.85 1.05
C SER A 39 -29.05 21.25 0.82
N SER A 40 -30.30 21.45 1.19
CA SER A 40 -30.92 22.80 1.23
C SER A 40 -30.48 23.60 2.46
N PHE A 41 -29.83 22.99 3.44
CA PHE A 41 -29.27 23.69 4.59
C PHE A 41 -28.04 24.51 4.20
N PRO A 42 -27.84 25.71 4.80
CA PRO A 42 -26.68 26.56 4.52
C PRO A 42 -25.41 26.01 5.18
N LEU A 43 -24.88 24.92 4.64
CA LEU A 43 -23.68 24.27 5.14
C LEU A 43 -22.41 25.03 4.69
N ASN A 44 -21.57 25.42 5.65
CA ASN A 44 -20.29 26.07 5.35
C ASN A 44 -19.19 25.02 5.09
N ARG A 45 -19.12 24.54 3.87
CA ARG A 45 -18.13 23.53 3.45
C ARG A 45 -16.70 24.06 3.42
N THR A 46 -16.52 25.35 3.19
CA THR A 46 -15.19 26.00 3.25
C THR A 46 -14.64 25.94 4.67
N MET A 47 -15.44 26.35 5.65
CA MET A 47 -15.03 26.30 7.06
C MET A 47 -14.66 24.89 7.52
N THR A 48 -15.44 23.86 7.15
CA THR A 48 -15.11 22.47 7.50
C THR A 48 -13.85 21.97 6.80
N THR A 49 -13.58 22.44 5.58
CA THR A 49 -12.34 22.13 4.86
C THR A 49 -11.13 22.69 5.59
N GLU A 50 -11.19 23.96 6.00
CA GLU A 50 -10.12 24.64 6.74
C GLU A 50 -9.88 24.03 8.12
N LEU A 51 -10.95 23.80 8.90
CA LEU A 51 -10.86 23.25 10.25
C LEU A 51 -10.31 21.81 10.27
N LEU A 52 -10.56 21.02 9.24
CA LEU A 52 -10.05 19.66 9.11
C LEU A 52 -8.69 19.58 8.43
N GLY A 53 -8.15 20.70 7.94
CA GLY A 53 -6.83 20.76 7.32
C GLY A 53 -6.73 20.10 5.95
N PHE A 54 -7.84 20.02 5.20
CA PHE A 54 -7.81 19.57 3.82
C PHE A 54 -7.27 20.66 2.89
N ASP A 55 -6.51 20.30 1.87
CA ASP A 55 -5.98 21.23 0.87
C ASP A 55 -7.11 21.90 0.02
N SER A 56 -8.20 21.16 -0.18
CA SER A 56 -9.34 21.61 -0.98
C SER A 56 -10.59 20.81 -0.63
N MET A 57 -11.68 21.05 -1.37
CA MET A 57 -12.89 20.24 -1.23
C MET A 57 -13.30 19.59 -2.56
N ASN A 58 -14.12 18.58 -2.49
CA ASN A 58 -14.86 18.06 -3.62
C ASN A 58 -16.03 19.04 -3.90
N TYR A 59 -15.85 19.96 -4.84
CA TYR A 59 -16.83 21.02 -5.11
C TYR A 59 -18.18 20.46 -5.56
N ASN A 60 -18.17 19.50 -6.45
CA ASN A 60 -19.39 18.84 -6.90
C ASN A 60 -19.84 17.79 -5.90
N VAL A 61 -21.05 17.96 -5.34
CA VAL A 61 -21.58 17.06 -4.29
C VAL A 61 -21.87 15.65 -4.79
N VAL A 62 -22.22 15.49 -6.06
CA VAL A 62 -22.40 14.16 -6.67
C VAL A 62 -21.06 13.45 -6.79
N TYR A 63 -20.01 14.16 -7.21
CA TYR A 63 -18.67 13.61 -7.28
C TYR A 63 -18.14 13.19 -5.90
N ALA A 64 -18.42 13.98 -4.85
CA ALA A 64 -18.00 13.64 -3.49
C ALA A 64 -18.48 12.23 -3.06
N GLN A 65 -19.67 11.84 -3.51
CA GLN A 65 -20.21 10.50 -3.23
C GLN A 65 -19.76 9.44 -4.26
N MET A 66 -19.84 9.74 -5.54
CA MET A 66 -19.45 8.77 -6.58
C MET A 66 -17.94 8.54 -6.67
N GLY A 67 -17.16 9.40 -6.03
CA GLY A 67 -15.70 9.23 -5.87
C GLY A 67 -15.31 8.11 -4.91
N ARG A 68 -16.25 7.59 -4.11
CA ARG A 68 -16.03 6.45 -3.22
C ARG A 68 -15.62 5.21 -4.02
N GLY A 69 -14.63 4.50 -3.51
CA GLY A 69 -14.01 3.38 -4.22
C GLY A 69 -12.95 3.81 -5.24
N LYS A 70 -13.17 4.89 -5.99
CA LYS A 70 -12.15 5.43 -6.90
C LYS A 70 -10.92 5.92 -6.13
N THR A 71 -11.14 6.69 -5.07
CA THR A 71 -10.06 7.24 -4.22
C THR A 71 -9.31 6.12 -3.52
N GLU A 72 -10.02 5.18 -2.91
CA GLU A 72 -9.44 4.02 -2.24
C GLU A 72 -8.62 3.17 -3.21
N ARG A 73 -9.11 2.95 -4.43
CA ARG A 73 -8.37 2.22 -5.47
C ARG A 73 -7.08 2.93 -5.88
N ILE A 74 -7.09 4.26 -6.00
CA ILE A 74 -5.89 5.04 -6.37
C ILE A 74 -4.82 4.91 -5.29
N VAL A 75 -5.19 5.04 -4.00
CA VAL A 75 -4.26 4.83 -2.88
C VAL A 75 -3.74 3.41 -2.85
N ALA A 76 -4.62 2.42 -2.97
CA ALA A 76 -4.23 1.02 -3.02
C ALA A 76 -3.28 0.73 -4.20
N SER A 77 -3.47 1.38 -5.37
CA SER A 77 -2.58 1.23 -6.52
C SER A 77 -1.20 1.81 -6.25
N ALA A 78 -1.11 2.95 -5.56
CA ALA A 78 0.17 3.53 -5.18
C ALA A 78 0.91 2.65 -4.16
N LEU A 79 0.21 2.11 -3.16
CA LEU A 79 0.79 1.16 -2.19
C LEU A 79 1.17 -0.17 -2.85
N ALA A 80 0.39 -0.64 -3.84
CA ALA A 80 0.72 -1.83 -4.61
C ALA A 80 2.00 -1.65 -5.44
N SER A 81 2.31 -0.44 -5.92
CA SER A 81 3.58 -0.13 -6.59
C SER A 81 4.76 -0.31 -5.63
N VAL A 82 4.68 0.28 -4.44
CA VAL A 82 5.69 0.10 -3.38
C VAL A 82 5.86 -1.38 -3.03
N ALA A 83 4.74 -2.10 -2.85
CA ALA A 83 4.76 -3.54 -2.57
C ALA A 83 5.44 -4.34 -3.71
N GLY A 84 5.23 -3.96 -4.97
CA GLY A 84 5.90 -4.56 -6.11
C GLY A 84 7.42 -4.42 -6.06
N THR A 85 7.91 -3.22 -5.74
CA THR A 85 9.34 -2.96 -5.56
C THR A 85 9.92 -3.79 -4.42
N ILE A 86 9.25 -3.84 -3.26
CA ILE A 86 9.71 -4.62 -2.09
C ILE A 86 9.62 -6.13 -2.37
N SER A 87 8.59 -6.60 -3.05
CA SER A 87 8.45 -8.02 -3.43
C SER A 87 9.64 -8.48 -4.29
N LYS A 88 10.06 -7.63 -5.24
CA LYS A 88 11.22 -7.91 -6.08
C LYS A 88 12.52 -7.95 -5.28
N LEU A 89 12.72 -6.96 -4.39
CA LEU A 89 13.87 -6.95 -3.48
C LEU A 89 13.92 -8.22 -2.61
N ALA A 90 12.78 -8.62 -2.07
CA ALA A 90 12.67 -9.83 -1.25
C ALA A 90 12.98 -11.10 -2.06
N PHE A 91 12.52 -11.18 -3.31
CA PHE A 91 12.83 -12.29 -4.21
C PHE A 91 14.34 -12.38 -4.51
N ASP A 92 14.95 -11.26 -4.92
CA ASP A 92 16.40 -11.22 -5.19
C ASP A 92 17.20 -11.59 -3.94
N SER A 93 16.78 -11.10 -2.77
CA SER A 93 17.44 -11.42 -1.49
C SER A 93 17.36 -12.91 -1.16
N CYS A 94 16.22 -13.56 -1.38
CA CYS A 94 16.09 -15.02 -1.25
C CYS A 94 17.04 -15.76 -2.19
N MET A 95 17.16 -15.29 -3.43
CA MET A 95 18.03 -15.89 -4.43
C MET A 95 19.51 -15.72 -4.03
N PHE A 96 19.91 -14.53 -3.62
CA PHE A 96 21.31 -14.20 -3.30
C PHE A 96 21.78 -14.78 -1.96
N THR A 97 20.86 -15.16 -1.08
CA THR A 97 21.18 -15.89 0.16
C THR A 97 21.27 -17.41 -0.04
N ASN A 98 20.85 -17.92 -1.20
CA ASN A 98 20.95 -19.33 -1.52
C ASN A 98 22.41 -19.79 -1.49
N GLN A 99 22.66 -21.04 -1.03
CA GLN A 99 23.99 -21.62 -0.90
C GLN A 99 24.78 -21.64 -2.21
N ASN A 100 24.11 -21.71 -3.36
CA ASN A 100 24.78 -21.73 -4.67
C ASN A 100 25.33 -20.34 -5.06
N PHE A 101 24.74 -19.25 -4.55
CA PHE A 101 25.21 -17.90 -4.79
C PHE A 101 26.00 -17.35 -3.60
N GLY A 102 25.42 -17.43 -2.40
CA GLY A 102 26.05 -17.00 -1.15
C GLY A 102 26.51 -15.55 -1.12
N PHE A 103 25.91 -14.69 -1.95
CA PHE A 103 26.28 -13.29 -2.09
C PHE A 103 25.81 -12.43 -0.92
N LEU A 104 24.73 -12.83 -0.28
CA LEU A 104 24.17 -12.16 0.89
C LEU A 104 24.09 -13.14 2.06
N LYS A 105 24.38 -12.64 3.26
CA LYS A 105 24.20 -13.38 4.51
C LYS A 105 23.20 -12.65 5.39
N LEU A 106 22.20 -13.38 5.87
CA LEU A 106 21.23 -12.90 6.83
C LEU A 106 21.73 -13.11 8.25
N ALA A 107 21.34 -12.22 9.15
CA ALA A 107 21.47 -12.47 10.58
C ALA A 107 20.59 -13.67 10.97
N ASP A 108 21.06 -14.46 11.95
CA ASP A 108 20.41 -15.71 12.35
C ASP A 108 18.97 -15.51 12.81
N GLU A 109 18.65 -14.35 13.36
CA GLU A 109 17.30 -13.97 13.81
C GLU A 109 16.27 -13.83 12.66
N PHE A 110 16.72 -13.70 11.41
CA PHE A 110 15.86 -13.63 10.21
C PHE A 110 15.83 -14.94 9.42
N THR A 111 16.39 -16.01 10.01
CA THR A 111 16.41 -17.32 9.38
C THR A 111 15.79 -18.35 10.30
N THR A 112 15.13 -19.34 9.72
CA THR A 112 14.64 -20.48 10.48
C THR A 112 15.33 -21.76 10.02
N GLY A 113 15.58 -22.64 10.98
CA GLY A 113 16.07 -24.01 10.72
C GLY A 113 14.92 -24.92 10.31
N SER A 114 15.28 -26.15 9.98
CA SER A 114 14.34 -27.25 9.82
C SER A 114 14.52 -28.23 10.96
N SER A 115 13.43 -28.82 11.47
CA SER A 115 13.51 -29.90 12.47
C SER A 115 14.27 -31.14 11.96
N ILE A 116 14.30 -31.34 10.63
CA ILE A 116 15.00 -32.44 9.97
C ILE A 116 16.46 -32.06 9.64
N MET A 117 16.70 -30.77 9.34
CA MET A 117 18.01 -30.22 8.96
C MET A 117 18.32 -28.96 9.79
N PRO A 118 18.82 -29.11 11.03
CA PRO A 118 19.04 -27.97 11.94
C PRO A 118 20.04 -26.92 11.42
N HIS A 119 20.93 -27.32 10.51
CA HIS A 119 21.94 -26.46 9.88
C HIS A 119 21.38 -25.64 8.72
N LYS A 120 20.17 -25.94 8.25
CA LYS A 120 19.51 -25.19 7.17
C LYS A 120 19.07 -23.82 7.68
N LYS A 121 19.43 -22.77 6.94
CA LYS A 121 19.01 -21.38 7.20
C LYS A 121 18.08 -20.94 6.06
N ASN A 122 16.78 -20.89 6.33
CA ASN A 122 15.79 -20.44 5.35
C ASN A 122 15.56 -18.93 5.49
N PRO A 123 15.45 -18.17 4.41
CA PRO A 123 15.17 -16.73 4.45
C PRO A 123 13.68 -16.44 4.61
N ASP A 124 13.04 -17.07 5.62
CA ASP A 124 11.58 -17.08 5.79
C ASP A 124 10.99 -15.69 5.86
N VAL A 125 11.70 -14.74 6.49
CA VAL A 125 11.22 -13.37 6.62
C VAL A 125 11.11 -12.69 5.25
N PHE A 126 12.08 -12.93 4.33
CA PHE A 126 11.97 -12.44 2.96
C PHE A 126 10.88 -13.17 2.16
N GLU A 127 10.71 -14.48 2.38
CA GLU A 127 9.64 -15.25 1.72
C GLU A 127 8.26 -14.74 2.13
N LEU A 128 8.04 -14.51 3.44
CA LEU A 128 6.79 -13.94 3.96
C LEU A 128 6.58 -12.50 3.52
N THR A 129 7.65 -11.68 3.49
CA THR A 129 7.58 -10.30 2.98
C THR A 129 7.13 -10.30 1.52
N ARG A 130 7.71 -11.13 0.68
CA ARG A 130 7.31 -11.30 -0.73
C ARG A 130 5.85 -11.71 -0.86
N ALA A 131 5.40 -12.70 -0.08
CA ALA A 131 4.03 -13.19 -0.12
C ALA A 131 3.02 -12.12 0.31
N LYS A 132 3.29 -11.38 1.38
CA LYS A 132 2.47 -10.25 1.83
C LYS A 132 2.42 -9.12 0.78
N CYS A 133 3.56 -8.76 0.19
CA CYS A 133 3.62 -7.79 -0.89
C CYS A 133 2.79 -8.22 -2.11
N ASN A 134 2.83 -9.50 -2.47
CA ASN A 134 2.02 -10.03 -3.59
C ASN A 134 0.52 -9.96 -3.27
N LYS A 135 0.13 -10.21 -2.02
CA LYS A 135 -1.26 -10.03 -1.55
C LYS A 135 -1.71 -8.57 -1.70
N ILE A 136 -0.88 -7.61 -1.27
CA ILE A 136 -1.16 -6.17 -1.38
C ILE A 136 -1.37 -5.75 -2.84
N GLN A 137 -0.58 -6.27 -3.76
CA GLN A 137 -0.72 -5.96 -5.19
C GLN A 137 -2.08 -6.39 -5.78
N GLY A 138 -2.79 -7.31 -5.14
CA GLY A 138 -4.13 -7.71 -5.54
C GLY A 138 -5.26 -6.79 -5.04
N VAL A 139 -5.00 -5.93 -4.05
CA VAL A 139 -6.04 -5.08 -3.42
C VAL A 139 -6.69 -4.09 -4.40
N PRO A 140 -5.97 -3.38 -5.29
CA PRO A 140 -6.61 -2.49 -6.27
C PRO A 140 -7.62 -3.19 -7.15
N GLN A 141 -7.35 -4.43 -7.53
CA GLN A 141 -8.27 -5.24 -8.33
C GLN A 141 -9.50 -5.66 -7.52
N GLN A 142 -9.34 -6.04 -6.26
CA GLN A 142 -10.47 -6.35 -5.38
C GLN A 142 -11.40 -5.14 -5.23
N ILE A 143 -10.85 -3.94 -4.99
CA ILE A 143 -11.63 -2.71 -4.93
C ILE A 143 -12.36 -2.46 -6.26
N THR A 144 -11.67 -2.65 -7.39
CA THR A 144 -12.26 -2.50 -8.71
C THR A 144 -13.49 -3.41 -8.89
N MET A 145 -13.39 -4.66 -8.46
CA MET A 145 -14.50 -5.62 -8.54
C MET A 145 -15.67 -5.24 -7.64
N ILE A 146 -15.41 -4.70 -6.45
CA ILE A 146 -16.45 -4.26 -5.51
C ILE A 146 -17.24 -3.06 -6.07
N ILE A 147 -16.57 -2.11 -6.72
CA ILE A 147 -17.22 -0.89 -7.23
C ILE A 147 -17.74 -1.03 -8.66
N ASN A 148 -17.52 -2.17 -9.29
CA ASN A 148 -17.93 -2.40 -10.67
C ASN A 148 -19.46 -2.40 -10.80
N ASN A 149 -19.97 -1.80 -11.88
CA ASN A 149 -21.40 -1.73 -12.18
C ASN A 149 -22.27 -0.93 -11.18
N LEU A 150 -21.67 -0.11 -10.31
CA LEU A 150 -22.42 0.78 -9.43
C LEU A 150 -22.74 2.09 -10.18
N PRO A 151 -24.00 2.53 -10.20
CA PRO A 151 -24.37 3.85 -10.71
C PRO A 151 -23.88 4.95 -9.74
N SER A 152 -24.00 6.23 -10.16
CA SER A 152 -23.71 7.36 -9.28
C SER A 152 -24.64 7.38 -8.08
N GLY A 153 -24.11 7.70 -6.89
CA GLY A 153 -24.85 7.72 -5.64
C GLY A 153 -24.20 6.87 -4.56
N TYR A 154 -24.93 6.62 -3.46
CA TYR A 154 -24.47 5.78 -2.37
C TYR A 154 -25.06 4.37 -2.47
N PHE A 155 -24.19 3.38 -2.37
CA PHE A 155 -24.56 1.96 -2.34
C PHE A 155 -23.86 1.25 -1.20
N ARG A 156 -24.51 0.25 -0.61
CA ARG A 156 -23.96 -0.52 0.51
C ARG A 156 -22.77 -1.38 0.13
N ASP A 157 -22.62 -1.73 -1.12
CA ASP A 157 -21.45 -2.42 -1.69
C ASP A 157 -20.15 -1.76 -1.27
N LEU A 158 -20.14 -0.42 -1.19
CA LEU A 158 -18.98 0.35 -0.77
C LEU A 158 -18.53 0.07 0.67
N GLN A 159 -19.36 -0.57 1.50
CA GLN A 159 -18.96 -0.96 2.87
C GLN A 159 -17.93 -2.10 2.85
N ILE A 160 -17.98 -2.98 1.86
CA ILE A 160 -17.05 -4.11 1.71
C ILE A 160 -15.62 -3.63 1.43
N ILE A 161 -15.45 -2.44 0.83
CA ILE A 161 -14.12 -1.86 0.60
C ILE A 161 -13.30 -1.81 1.89
N LYS A 162 -13.92 -1.56 3.05
CA LYS A 162 -13.23 -1.46 4.34
C LYS A 162 -12.50 -2.74 4.73
N GLU A 163 -13.03 -3.90 4.33
CA GLU A 163 -12.45 -5.20 4.66
C GLU A 163 -11.10 -5.43 3.99
N VAL A 164 -10.91 -4.87 2.79
CA VAL A 164 -9.67 -5.02 2.02
C VAL A 164 -8.76 -3.80 2.09
N TYR A 165 -9.33 -2.61 2.31
CA TYR A 165 -8.60 -1.36 2.26
C TYR A 165 -7.98 -0.95 3.59
N LEU A 166 -8.70 -1.10 4.71
CA LEU A 166 -8.17 -0.67 6.01
C LEU A 166 -6.98 -1.51 6.47
N PRO A 167 -6.99 -2.85 6.37
CA PRO A 167 -5.83 -3.66 6.77
C PRO A 167 -4.59 -3.42 5.91
N LEU A 168 -4.75 -2.87 4.71
CA LEU A 168 -3.66 -2.58 3.78
C LEU A 168 -2.58 -1.68 4.40
N PHE A 169 -2.98 -0.70 5.21
CA PHE A 169 -2.05 0.26 5.80
C PHE A 169 -1.18 -0.39 6.86
N ASP A 170 -1.78 -1.14 7.78
CA ASP A 170 -1.04 -1.84 8.83
C ASP A 170 -0.09 -2.88 8.25
N GLU A 171 -0.57 -3.66 7.27
CA GLU A 171 0.28 -4.63 6.56
C GLU A 171 1.47 -3.95 5.86
N MET A 172 1.26 -2.80 5.22
CA MET A 172 2.33 -2.06 4.55
C MET A 172 3.34 -1.49 5.53
N ILE A 173 2.88 -0.91 6.65
CA ILE A 173 3.76 -0.39 7.70
C ILE A 173 4.64 -1.50 8.27
N ASP A 174 4.06 -2.66 8.57
CA ASP A 174 4.79 -3.83 9.08
C ASP A 174 5.83 -4.32 8.07
N ILE A 175 5.46 -4.41 6.78
CA ILE A 175 6.37 -4.81 5.70
C ILE A 175 7.55 -3.84 5.59
N LEU A 176 7.29 -2.54 5.63
CA LEU A 176 8.34 -1.52 5.55
C LEU A 176 9.28 -1.58 6.75
N ALA A 177 8.75 -1.70 7.95
CA ALA A 177 9.52 -1.83 9.18
C ALA A 177 10.41 -3.09 9.16
N MET A 178 9.83 -4.23 8.76
CA MET A 178 10.57 -5.49 8.65
C MET A 178 11.63 -5.43 7.57
N THR A 179 11.30 -4.91 6.38
CA THR A 179 12.24 -4.76 5.27
C THR A 179 13.43 -3.88 5.67
N ARG A 180 13.18 -2.77 6.34
CA ARG A 180 14.22 -1.90 6.88
C ARG A 180 15.14 -2.67 7.83
N SER A 181 14.57 -3.37 8.82
CA SER A 181 15.33 -4.14 9.80
C SER A 181 16.20 -5.21 9.15
N MET A 182 15.68 -5.89 8.12
CA MET A 182 16.44 -6.91 7.38
C MET A 182 17.61 -6.29 6.61
N ILE A 183 17.38 -5.16 5.91
CA ILE A 183 18.42 -4.50 5.10
C ILE A 183 19.55 -3.98 5.99
N GLU A 184 19.23 -3.40 7.15
CA GLU A 184 20.22 -2.88 8.10
C GLU A 184 21.18 -3.98 8.62
N LYS A 185 20.75 -5.24 8.61
CA LYS A 185 21.50 -6.38 9.16
C LYS A 185 22.03 -7.36 8.11
N ILE A 186 21.77 -7.11 6.84
CA ILE A 186 22.34 -7.90 5.74
C ILE A 186 23.86 -7.68 5.66
N LYS A 187 24.61 -8.77 5.41
CA LYS A 187 26.04 -8.73 5.12
C LYS A 187 26.28 -9.21 3.70
N ILE A 188 27.21 -8.57 3.03
CA ILE A 188 27.68 -8.88 1.68
C ILE A 188 28.96 -9.73 1.77
#